data_063eb058e8bf1241a316f03c358dfea5
#
_entry.id   063eb058e8bf1241a316f03c358dfea5
#
_cell.length_a   1.000
_cell.length_b   1.000
_cell.length_c   1.000
_cell.angle_alpha   90.00
_cell.angle_beta   90.00
_cell.angle_gamma   90.00
#
_symmetry.space_group_name_H-M   'P 1'
#
loop_
_entity.id
_entity.type
_entity.pdbx_description
1 polymer ?
#
loop_
_entity_poly.entity_id
_entity_poly.type
_entity_poly.pdbx_seq_one_letter_code
_entity_poly.pdbx_strand_id
1 'polypeptide(L)'
;EMKAYIYNDEKGDDITVTDDLGDMKEQAEEYRTELIEKICELDDDLMMQYLEGEEPSVDEMKKVLRKATCECTAVPVCCGSAYRNKGVQKLLDAIIEYMPAPTDIPAIKGVDLDGNEVERHSSDEEPFAALAFKIMADPFVGKLAYFRVYSGTCKSGSYVLNATKDKKERVGRI
;
A
#
# COMPACT_ATOMS: atom_id res chain seq x y z
N GLU A 1 1.39 14.06 -14.42
CA GLU A 1 2.59 14.90 -14.56
C GLU A 1 2.92 15.26 -16.03
N MET A 2 2.35 14.57 -17.01
CA MET A 2 2.62 14.76 -18.45
C MET A 2 4.12 14.73 -18.77
N LYS A 3 4.80 13.68 -18.30
CA LYS A 3 6.24 13.45 -18.50
C LYS A 3 6.51 12.09 -19.08
N ALA A 4 7.46 12.02 -20.02
CA ALA A 4 7.96 10.76 -20.55
C ALA A 4 9.23 10.33 -19.80
N TYR A 5 9.29 9.05 -19.44
CA TYR A 5 10.45 8.38 -18.87
C TYR A 5 11.05 7.49 -19.94
N ILE A 6 12.15 7.93 -20.53
CA ILE A 6 12.82 7.23 -21.62
C ILE A 6 13.97 6.43 -21.03
N TYR A 7 13.94 5.11 -21.22
CA TYR A 7 14.97 4.20 -20.76
C TYR A 7 15.97 3.99 -21.88
N ASN A 8 17.19 4.51 -21.70
CA ASN A 8 18.24 4.52 -22.72
C ASN A 8 19.05 3.20 -22.75
N ASP A 9 18.90 2.36 -21.74
CA ASP A 9 19.62 1.09 -21.61
C ASP A 9 18.67 -0.10 -21.45
N GLU A 10 19.21 -1.32 -21.54
CA GLU A 10 18.45 -2.55 -21.37
C GLU A 10 18.20 -2.91 -19.89
N LYS A 11 18.98 -2.32 -18.95
CA LYS A 11 18.90 -2.61 -17.50
C LYS A 11 17.94 -1.71 -16.76
N GLY A 12 17.46 -0.63 -17.39
CA GLY A 12 16.57 0.34 -16.78
C GLY A 12 17.23 1.26 -15.74
N ASP A 13 18.55 1.44 -15.85
CA ASP A 13 19.35 2.26 -14.94
C ASP A 13 19.53 3.69 -15.47
N ASP A 14 19.61 3.86 -16.79
CA ASP A 14 19.75 5.16 -17.46
C ASP A 14 18.39 5.66 -17.93
N ILE A 15 17.86 6.65 -17.19
CA ILE A 15 16.52 7.19 -17.40
C ILE A 15 16.60 8.68 -17.71
N THR A 16 16.09 9.08 -18.87
CA THR A 16 15.87 10.48 -19.22
C THR A 16 14.41 10.85 -18.97
N VAL A 17 14.17 11.89 -18.20
CA VAL A 17 12.83 12.44 -17.96
C VAL A 17 12.66 13.69 -18.80
N THR A 18 11.60 13.74 -19.60
CA THR A 18 11.33 14.88 -20.50
C THR A 18 9.84 15.24 -20.53
N ASP A 19 9.55 16.49 -20.78
CA ASP A 19 8.19 17.00 -21.04
C ASP A 19 7.81 16.85 -22.52
N ASP A 20 8.75 16.49 -23.40
CA ASP A 20 8.49 16.20 -24.79
C ASP A 20 7.91 14.77 -24.94
N LEU A 21 6.64 14.71 -25.30
CA LEU A 21 5.90 13.47 -25.50
C LEU A 21 5.93 13.00 -26.97
N GLY A 22 6.54 13.77 -27.88
CA GLY A 22 6.61 13.45 -29.30
C GLY A 22 5.24 13.18 -29.92
N ASP A 23 5.15 12.12 -30.73
CA ASP A 23 3.93 11.72 -31.43
C ASP A 23 2.80 11.23 -30.49
N MET A 24 3.10 10.97 -29.21
CA MET A 24 2.12 10.52 -28.24
C MET A 24 1.43 11.65 -27.48
N LYS A 25 1.75 12.90 -27.78
CA LYS A 25 1.26 14.07 -27.02
C LYS A 25 -0.26 14.16 -27.01
N GLU A 26 -0.89 14.11 -28.18
CA GLU A 26 -2.35 14.20 -28.32
C GLU A 26 -3.08 13.08 -27.56
N GLN A 27 -2.61 11.85 -27.71
CA GLN A 27 -3.16 10.71 -27.00
C GLN A 27 -2.96 10.81 -25.49
N ALA A 28 -1.81 11.31 -25.03
CA ALA A 28 -1.52 11.49 -23.61
C ALA A 28 -2.41 12.58 -22.99
N GLU A 29 -2.70 13.66 -23.73
CA GLU A 29 -3.63 14.72 -23.30
C GLU A 29 -5.05 14.20 -23.19
N GLU A 30 -5.52 13.37 -24.14
CA GLU A 30 -6.83 12.74 -24.09
C GLU A 30 -6.98 11.85 -22.85
N TYR A 31 -6.06 10.92 -22.63
CA TYR A 31 -6.08 10.04 -21.46
C TYR A 31 -5.89 10.78 -20.13
N ARG A 32 -5.11 11.88 -20.13
CA ARG A 32 -4.99 12.72 -18.95
C ARG A 32 -6.33 13.35 -18.58
N THR A 33 -7.05 13.89 -19.55
CA THR A 33 -8.37 14.49 -19.32
C THR A 33 -9.33 13.45 -18.74
N GLU A 34 -9.40 12.27 -19.35
CA GLU A 34 -10.22 11.15 -18.86
C GLU A 34 -9.83 10.75 -17.43
N LEU A 35 -8.53 10.71 -17.12
CA LEU A 35 -8.05 10.38 -15.78
C LEU A 35 -8.48 11.44 -14.75
N ILE A 36 -8.37 12.73 -15.08
CA ILE A 36 -8.79 13.82 -14.19
C ILE A 36 -10.28 13.73 -13.91
N GLU A 37 -11.10 13.54 -14.94
CA GLU A 37 -12.55 13.37 -14.79
C GLU A 37 -12.88 12.20 -13.86
N LYS A 38 -12.23 11.06 -14.04
CA LYS A 38 -12.44 9.88 -13.19
C LYS A 38 -12.00 10.09 -11.75
N ILE A 39 -10.97 10.87 -11.49
CA ILE A 39 -10.56 11.21 -10.13
C ILE A 39 -11.53 12.21 -9.50
N CYS A 40 -11.99 13.21 -10.26
CA CYS A 40 -12.98 14.18 -9.79
C CYS A 40 -14.32 13.51 -9.41
N GLU A 41 -14.74 12.45 -10.12
CA GLU A 41 -15.94 11.66 -9.78
C GLU A 41 -15.88 11.04 -8.38
N LEU A 42 -14.69 10.95 -7.76
CA LEU A 42 -14.49 10.34 -6.44
C LEU A 42 -14.62 11.34 -5.26
N ASP A 43 -14.69 12.64 -5.55
CA ASP A 43 -14.74 13.68 -4.52
C ASP A 43 -15.54 14.89 -5.02
N ASP A 44 -16.62 15.23 -4.31
CA ASP A 44 -17.56 16.27 -4.72
C ASP A 44 -16.92 17.67 -4.77
N ASP A 45 -16.02 17.97 -3.86
CA ASP A 45 -15.33 19.28 -3.81
C ASP A 45 -14.39 19.42 -5.00
N LEU A 46 -13.66 18.36 -5.35
CA LEU A 46 -12.77 18.34 -6.49
C LEU A 46 -13.55 18.42 -7.81
N MET A 47 -14.72 17.78 -7.87
CA MET A 47 -15.62 17.87 -9.03
C MET A 47 -16.15 19.28 -9.22
N MET A 48 -16.55 19.96 -8.15
CA MET A 48 -17.01 21.36 -8.24
C MET A 48 -15.92 22.28 -8.77
N GLN A 49 -14.71 22.16 -8.25
CA GLN A 49 -13.53 22.93 -8.71
C GLN A 49 -13.29 22.72 -10.21
N TYR A 50 -13.33 21.47 -10.68
CA TYR A 50 -13.13 21.12 -12.08
C TYR A 50 -14.23 21.70 -12.98
N LEU A 51 -15.50 21.68 -12.53
CA LEU A 51 -16.64 22.26 -13.27
C LEU A 51 -16.58 23.81 -13.34
N GLU A 52 -15.96 24.46 -12.38
CA GLU A 52 -15.69 25.90 -12.40
C GLU A 52 -14.54 26.29 -13.36
N GLY A 53 -13.89 25.29 -13.95
CA GLY A 53 -12.81 25.49 -14.93
C GLY A 53 -11.42 25.56 -14.30
N GLU A 54 -11.27 25.21 -13.03
CA GLU A 54 -9.98 25.08 -12.34
C GLU A 54 -9.50 23.64 -12.36
N GLU A 55 -8.40 23.36 -13.08
CA GLU A 55 -7.81 22.03 -13.10
C GLU A 55 -7.19 21.72 -11.74
N PRO A 56 -7.56 20.57 -11.09
CA PRO A 56 -6.99 20.17 -9.83
C PRO A 56 -5.48 19.94 -9.91
N SER A 57 -4.78 20.30 -8.84
CA SER A 57 -3.35 20.03 -8.76
C SER A 57 -3.07 18.52 -8.66
N VAL A 58 -1.86 18.10 -9.07
CA VAL A 58 -1.43 16.71 -8.96
C VAL A 58 -1.50 16.19 -7.51
N ASP A 59 -1.20 17.05 -6.54
CA ASP A 59 -1.23 16.68 -5.12
C ASP A 59 -2.66 16.48 -4.59
N GLU A 60 -3.61 17.28 -5.05
CA GLU A 60 -5.03 17.09 -4.71
C GLU A 60 -5.56 15.80 -5.31
N MET A 61 -5.30 15.57 -6.60
CA MET A 61 -5.67 14.31 -7.27
C MET A 61 -5.08 13.09 -6.58
N LYS A 62 -3.80 13.14 -6.15
CA LYS A 62 -3.15 12.05 -5.42
C LYS A 62 -3.80 11.80 -4.07
N LYS A 63 -4.21 12.83 -3.33
CA LYS A 63 -4.91 12.69 -2.04
C LYS A 63 -6.26 12.00 -2.20
N VAL A 64 -7.05 12.43 -3.19
CA VAL A 64 -8.35 11.83 -3.48
C VAL A 64 -8.19 10.38 -3.92
N LEU A 65 -7.26 10.10 -4.84
CA LEU A 65 -6.98 8.75 -5.30
C LEU A 65 -6.48 7.83 -4.17
N ARG A 66 -5.62 8.33 -3.25
CA ARG A 66 -5.20 7.60 -2.06
C ARG A 66 -6.38 7.23 -1.17
N LYS A 67 -7.24 8.20 -0.85
CA LYS A 67 -8.45 7.99 -0.06
C LYS A 67 -9.32 6.90 -0.67
N ALA A 68 -9.64 7.03 -1.96
CA ALA A 68 -10.45 6.07 -2.68
C ALA A 68 -9.80 4.67 -2.77
N THR A 69 -8.47 4.60 -2.88
CA THR A 69 -7.74 3.32 -2.86
C THR A 69 -7.81 2.66 -1.48
N CYS A 70 -7.63 3.43 -0.40
CA CYS A 70 -7.74 2.91 0.97
C CYS A 70 -9.17 2.45 1.31
N GLU A 71 -10.18 3.09 0.75
CA GLU A 71 -11.60 2.73 0.87
C GLU A 71 -12.04 1.62 -0.11
N CYS A 72 -11.13 1.15 -0.97
CA CYS A 72 -11.41 0.17 -2.02
C CYS A 72 -12.47 0.60 -3.04
N THR A 73 -12.66 1.90 -3.25
CA THR A 73 -13.59 2.46 -4.24
C THR A 73 -12.92 2.71 -5.59
N ALA A 74 -11.59 2.81 -5.62
CA ALA A 74 -10.78 2.91 -6.83
C ALA A 74 -9.54 2.01 -6.75
N VAL A 75 -9.05 1.61 -7.93
CA VAL A 75 -7.83 0.80 -8.05
C VAL A 75 -6.89 1.47 -9.05
N PRO A 76 -5.77 2.05 -8.58
CA PRO A 76 -4.73 2.55 -9.47
C PRO A 76 -4.08 1.42 -10.28
N VAL A 77 -3.99 1.60 -11.59
CA VAL A 77 -3.38 0.63 -12.50
C VAL A 77 -2.11 1.23 -13.10
N CYS A 78 -0.99 0.54 -12.91
CA CYS A 78 0.30 0.90 -13.46
C CYS A 78 0.81 -0.15 -14.42
N CYS A 79 1.57 0.24 -15.44
CA CYS A 79 2.22 -0.69 -16.35
C CYS A 79 3.75 -0.54 -16.30
N GLY A 80 4.44 -1.63 -16.56
CA GLY A 80 5.90 -1.67 -16.58
C GLY A 80 6.42 -3.03 -17.03
N SER A 81 7.73 -3.14 -17.11
CA SER A 81 8.43 -4.39 -17.44
C SER A 81 9.42 -4.75 -16.33
N ALA A 82 9.01 -5.63 -15.41
CA ALA A 82 9.85 -6.06 -14.29
C ALA A 82 11.14 -6.74 -14.76
N TYR A 83 11.06 -7.56 -15.81
CA TYR A 83 12.23 -8.26 -16.37
C TYR A 83 13.29 -7.29 -16.92
N ARG A 84 12.87 -6.16 -17.47
CA ARG A 84 13.75 -5.11 -18.00
C ARG A 84 13.94 -3.93 -17.06
N ASN A 85 13.47 -4.04 -15.81
CA ASN A 85 13.52 -2.97 -14.80
C ASN A 85 12.96 -1.62 -15.30
N LYS A 86 11.93 -1.64 -16.17
CA LYS A 86 11.29 -0.41 -16.69
C LYS A 86 9.98 -0.14 -15.99
N GLY A 87 9.86 1.04 -15.38
CA GLY A 87 8.68 1.45 -14.61
C GLY A 87 8.61 0.89 -13.18
N VAL A 88 9.59 0.12 -12.73
CA VAL A 88 9.60 -0.50 -11.38
C VAL A 88 9.67 0.58 -10.29
N GLN A 89 10.50 1.60 -10.47
CA GLN A 89 10.63 2.71 -9.52
C GLN A 89 9.30 3.46 -9.36
N LYS A 90 8.59 3.71 -10.45
CA LYS A 90 7.28 4.36 -10.42
C LYS A 90 6.19 3.50 -9.79
N LEU A 91 6.27 2.19 -9.95
CA LEU A 91 5.38 1.27 -9.24
C LEU A 91 5.63 1.30 -7.73
N LEU A 92 6.90 1.34 -7.30
CA LEU A 92 7.23 1.46 -5.87
C LEU A 92 6.76 2.80 -5.30
N ASP A 93 6.93 3.90 -6.04
CA ASP A 93 6.38 5.20 -5.66
C ASP A 93 4.85 5.13 -5.51
N ALA A 94 4.15 4.52 -6.47
CA ALA A 94 2.70 4.37 -6.42
C ALA A 94 2.22 3.52 -5.22
N ILE A 95 2.97 2.48 -4.83
CA ILE A 95 2.68 1.70 -3.62
C ILE A 95 2.76 2.59 -2.37
N ILE A 96 3.80 3.42 -2.26
CA ILE A 96 3.98 4.33 -1.13
C ILE A 96 2.90 5.42 -1.13
N GLU A 97 2.56 5.96 -2.30
CA GLU A 97 1.59 7.05 -2.45
C GLU A 97 0.14 6.60 -2.21
N TYR A 98 -0.24 5.41 -2.65
CA TYR A 98 -1.66 5.01 -2.69
C TYR A 98 -2.04 3.88 -1.74
N MET A 99 -1.11 3.01 -1.33
CA MET A 99 -1.46 1.92 -0.42
C MET A 99 -1.53 2.38 1.03
N PRO A 100 -2.48 1.85 1.83
CA PRO A 100 -2.57 2.19 3.25
C PRO A 100 -1.38 1.64 4.04
N ALA A 101 -0.81 2.46 4.91
CA ALA A 101 0.10 1.99 5.95
C ALA A 101 -0.70 1.33 7.10
N PRO A 102 -0.09 0.50 7.94
CA PRO A 102 -0.76 -0.06 9.11
C PRO A 102 -1.37 0.99 10.04
N THR A 103 -0.80 2.20 10.07
CA THR A 103 -1.29 3.34 10.85
C THR A 103 -2.50 4.05 10.24
N ASP A 104 -2.78 3.84 8.96
CA ASP A 104 -3.94 4.41 8.26
C ASP A 104 -5.20 3.55 8.46
N ILE A 105 -5.04 2.34 9.00
CA ILE A 105 -6.12 1.39 9.20
C ILE A 105 -6.67 1.56 10.62
N PRO A 106 -8.03 1.51 10.81
CA PRO A 106 -8.63 1.56 12.13
C PRO A 106 -8.09 0.47 13.06
N ALA A 107 -8.16 0.73 14.37
CA ALA A 107 -7.79 -0.24 15.39
C ALA A 107 -8.51 -1.58 15.18
N ILE A 108 -7.80 -2.69 15.39
CA ILE A 108 -8.38 -4.01 15.31
C ILE A 108 -9.20 -4.28 16.57
N LYS A 109 -10.43 -4.72 16.37
CA LYS A 109 -11.33 -5.15 17.42
C LYS A 109 -11.18 -6.63 17.69
N GLY A 110 -11.15 -7.01 18.95
CA GLY A 110 -11.08 -8.37 19.39
C GLY A 110 -11.75 -8.55 20.76
N VAL A 111 -11.60 -9.72 21.34
CA VAL A 111 -12.05 -10.01 22.70
C VAL A 111 -10.88 -10.50 23.54
N ASP A 112 -10.84 -10.10 24.81
CA ASP A 112 -9.88 -10.62 25.77
C ASP A 112 -10.28 -12.02 26.28
N LEU A 113 -9.49 -12.57 27.20
CA LEU A 113 -9.77 -13.89 27.78
C LEU A 113 -11.05 -13.92 28.65
N ASP A 114 -11.51 -12.76 29.12
CA ASP A 114 -12.70 -12.59 29.95
C ASP A 114 -13.95 -12.29 29.09
N GLY A 115 -13.78 -12.18 27.75
CA GLY A 115 -14.85 -11.93 26.78
C GLY A 115 -15.21 -10.45 26.61
N ASN A 116 -14.40 -9.52 27.15
CA ASN A 116 -14.59 -8.10 26.94
C ASN A 116 -14.07 -7.65 25.58
N GLU A 117 -14.76 -6.70 24.95
CA GLU A 117 -14.26 -6.08 23.72
C GLU A 117 -13.00 -5.26 24.00
N VAL A 118 -11.97 -5.48 23.20
CA VAL A 118 -10.71 -4.75 23.26
C VAL A 118 -10.33 -4.27 21.87
N GLU A 119 -9.70 -3.11 21.81
CA GLU A 119 -9.14 -2.56 20.58
C GLU A 119 -7.61 -2.58 20.66
N ARG A 120 -6.94 -2.75 19.51
CA ARG A 120 -5.49 -2.68 19.37
C ARG A 120 -5.13 -1.77 18.22
N HIS A 121 -4.34 -0.74 18.52
CA HIS A 121 -3.80 0.17 17.52
C HIS A 121 -2.45 -0.33 17.02
N SER A 122 -2.09 0.07 15.81
CA SER A 122 -0.78 -0.24 15.24
C SER A 122 0.30 0.62 15.90
N SER A 123 0.76 0.18 17.09
CA SER A 123 1.80 0.84 17.89
C SER A 123 2.70 -0.20 18.55
N ASP A 124 4.00 0.08 18.59
CA ASP A 124 5.00 -0.78 19.24
C ASP A 124 4.85 -0.81 20.78
N GLU A 125 4.21 0.21 21.35
CA GLU A 125 4.02 0.36 22.81
C GLU A 125 2.80 -0.40 23.32
N GLU A 126 1.89 -0.81 22.44
CA GLU A 126 0.73 -1.59 22.82
C GLU A 126 1.07 -3.06 23.14
N PRO A 127 0.21 -3.77 23.87
CA PRO A 127 0.36 -5.20 24.07
C PRO A 127 0.45 -5.96 22.75
N PHE A 128 1.35 -6.95 22.70
CA PHE A 128 1.56 -7.75 21.50
C PHE A 128 0.29 -8.50 21.10
N ALA A 129 -0.15 -8.29 19.87
CA ALA A 129 -1.22 -9.05 19.24
C ALA A 129 -0.86 -9.40 17.80
N ALA A 130 -1.01 -10.65 17.43
CA ALA A 130 -0.68 -11.13 16.09
C ALA A 130 -1.59 -12.27 15.67
N LEU A 131 -1.73 -12.47 14.36
CA LEU A 131 -2.44 -13.59 13.75
C LEU A 131 -1.46 -14.49 13.00
N ALA A 132 -1.33 -15.76 13.42
CA ALA A 132 -0.64 -16.76 12.65
C ALA A 132 -1.56 -17.24 11.50
N PHE A 133 -1.15 -17.00 10.27
CA PHE A 133 -1.97 -17.25 9.08
C PHE A 133 -1.45 -18.36 8.17
N LYS A 134 -0.19 -18.79 8.34
CA LYS A 134 0.44 -19.82 7.52
C LYS A 134 1.47 -20.60 8.30
N ILE A 135 1.47 -21.92 8.12
CA ILE A 135 2.52 -22.82 8.64
C ILE A 135 3.18 -23.52 7.45
N MET A 136 4.50 -23.50 7.42
CA MET A 136 5.30 -24.24 6.44
C MET A 136 6.26 -25.18 7.17
N ALA A 137 6.57 -26.29 6.53
CA ALA A 137 7.65 -27.18 6.96
C ALA A 137 8.91 -26.87 6.13
N ASP A 138 9.98 -26.51 6.82
CA ASP A 138 11.29 -26.30 6.21
C ASP A 138 12.19 -27.48 6.59
N PRO A 139 12.93 -28.09 5.63
CA PRO A 139 13.77 -29.26 5.90
C PRO A 139 14.89 -29.02 6.93
N PHE A 140 15.34 -27.76 7.08
CA PHE A 140 16.48 -27.40 7.94
C PHE A 140 16.06 -26.77 9.26
N VAL A 141 14.99 -25.98 9.25
CA VAL A 141 14.53 -25.19 10.43
C VAL A 141 13.35 -25.86 11.11
N GLY A 142 12.66 -26.78 10.43
CA GLY A 142 11.46 -27.43 10.94
C GLY A 142 10.18 -26.63 10.62
N LYS A 143 9.30 -26.48 11.60
CA LYS A 143 8.03 -25.76 11.40
C LYS A 143 8.24 -24.25 11.49
N LEU A 144 7.90 -23.54 10.43
CA LEU A 144 7.86 -22.09 10.37
C LEU A 144 6.41 -21.61 10.45
N ALA A 145 6.11 -20.77 11.43
CA ALA A 145 4.81 -20.12 11.55
C ALA A 145 4.95 -18.66 11.07
N TYR A 146 4.21 -18.32 10.03
CA TYR A 146 4.12 -16.96 9.54
C TYR A 146 2.98 -16.24 10.26
N PHE A 147 3.28 -15.11 10.85
CA PHE A 147 2.29 -14.32 11.57
C PHE A 147 2.38 -12.84 11.20
N ARG A 148 1.24 -12.16 11.24
CA ARG A 148 1.14 -10.72 11.07
C ARG A 148 0.97 -10.09 12.45
N VAL A 149 1.87 -9.18 12.79
CA VAL A 149 1.76 -8.36 14.00
C VAL A 149 0.79 -7.22 13.73
N TYR A 150 -0.15 -7.02 14.61
CA TYR A 150 -1.13 -5.94 14.58
C TYR A 150 -0.83 -4.86 15.62
N SER A 151 -0.27 -5.24 16.77
CA SER A 151 0.17 -4.32 17.81
C SER A 151 1.33 -4.89 18.60
N GLY A 152 2.10 -4.01 19.23
CA GLY A 152 3.23 -4.38 20.04
C GLY A 152 4.40 -4.95 19.24
N THR A 153 5.39 -5.47 19.96
CA THR A 153 6.61 -6.06 19.39
C THR A 153 6.80 -7.50 19.82
N CYS A 154 7.24 -8.35 18.88
CA CYS A 154 7.63 -9.72 19.16
C CYS A 154 9.15 -9.89 19.13
N LYS A 155 9.72 -10.33 20.24
CA LYS A 155 11.18 -10.57 20.35
C LYS A 155 11.49 -12.04 20.26
N SER A 156 12.54 -12.41 19.54
CA SER A 156 13.08 -13.78 19.55
C SER A 156 13.40 -14.22 20.97
N GLY A 157 13.02 -15.45 21.33
CA GLY A 157 13.20 -16.02 22.66
C GLY A 157 12.12 -15.63 23.68
N SER A 158 11.23 -14.69 23.36
CA SER A 158 10.09 -14.32 24.23
C SER A 158 9.01 -15.40 24.28
N TYR A 159 8.05 -15.23 25.18
CA TYR A 159 6.87 -16.09 25.28
C TYR A 159 5.63 -15.32 24.85
N VAL A 160 4.78 -15.98 24.09
CA VAL A 160 3.48 -15.47 23.66
C VAL A 160 2.37 -16.42 24.11
N LEU A 161 1.17 -15.90 24.29
CA LEU A 161 -0.01 -16.69 24.56
C LEU A 161 -0.64 -17.12 23.23
N ASN A 162 -0.74 -18.43 23.01
CA ASN A 162 -1.59 -18.96 21.95
C ASN A 162 -3.03 -19.02 22.46
N ALA A 163 -3.82 -18.01 22.11
CA ALA A 163 -5.20 -17.86 22.58
C ALA A 163 -6.12 -19.02 22.12
N THR A 164 -5.84 -19.63 20.96
CA THR A 164 -6.63 -20.77 20.46
C THR A 164 -6.44 -22.02 21.33
N LYS A 165 -5.24 -22.20 21.90
CA LYS A 165 -4.89 -23.38 22.70
C LYS A 165 -4.80 -23.08 24.19
N ASP A 166 -4.97 -21.83 24.57
CA ASP A 166 -4.74 -21.32 25.94
C ASP A 166 -3.40 -21.79 26.50
N LYS A 167 -2.34 -21.64 25.74
CA LYS A 167 -1.01 -22.14 26.09
C LYS A 167 0.07 -21.11 25.79
N LYS A 168 1.02 -20.95 26.72
CA LYS A 168 2.24 -20.18 26.48
C LYS A 168 3.18 -20.94 25.56
N GLU A 169 3.58 -20.31 24.47
CA GLU A 169 4.53 -20.84 23.50
C GLU A 169 5.75 -19.95 23.43
N ARG A 170 6.93 -20.55 23.27
CA ARG A 170 8.17 -19.80 23.14
C ARG A 170 8.40 -19.48 21.67
N VAL A 171 8.63 -18.19 21.38
CA VAL A 171 9.06 -17.74 20.06
C VAL A 171 10.52 -18.13 19.88
N GLY A 172 10.82 -18.92 18.89
CA GLY A 172 12.18 -19.32 18.55
C GLY A 172 12.95 -18.21 17.85
N ARG A 173 13.57 -18.56 16.72
CA ARG A 173 14.23 -17.59 15.83
C ARG A 173 13.17 -16.89 14.97
N ILE A 174 13.29 -15.59 14.83
CA ILE A 174 12.52 -14.77 13.89
C ILE A 174 13.42 -14.42 12.72
#